data_741f9873ec510eaaefe4e80cccfda404
#
_entry.id   741f9873ec510eaaefe4e80cccfda404
#
_cell.length_a   1.000
_cell.length_b   1.000
_cell.length_c   1.000
_cell.angle_alpha   90.00
_cell.angle_beta   90.00
_cell.angle_gamma   90.00
#
_symmetry.space_group_name_H-M   'P 1'
#
loop_
_entity.id
_entity.type
_entity.pdbx_description
1 polymer ?
#
loop_
_entity_poly.entity_id
_entity_poly.type
_entity_poly.pdbx_seq_one_letter_code
_entity_poly.pdbx_strand_id
1 'polypeptide(L)'
;MDLNPTDIVSFQGLDSTVLSVTVEKGHGYLRLVNDTNFVGGWIEIGQTQIQRITEDMLLVVAEGSYQVNISHNGGGGIKNVIINRNEETTLDIGDLVIPEPEKGMVIFTLSPSSAEVYIDGVKTSIVEPVTLEYGIHQLIAKADGYKSVTQYIRVNQESVGVNVVLDPIRDEEEEESSESSTEPETTTDYYKVYI
;
A
#
# COMPACT_ATOMS: atom_id res chain seq x y z
N MET A 1 -34.90 -21.29 -10.61
CA MET A 1 -34.18 -20.24 -11.34
C MET A 1 -33.44 -19.48 -10.28
N ASP A 2 -32.13 -19.64 -10.21
CA ASP A 2 -31.30 -18.95 -9.24
C ASP A 2 -30.89 -17.60 -9.84
N LEU A 3 -31.48 -16.53 -9.32
CA LEU A 3 -31.14 -15.15 -9.72
C LEU A 3 -30.01 -14.64 -8.81
N ASN A 4 -29.05 -13.98 -9.43
CA ASN A 4 -27.95 -13.31 -8.74
C ASN A 4 -28.10 -11.78 -8.93
N PRO A 5 -27.65 -10.94 -8.00
CA PRO A 5 -27.65 -9.49 -8.16
C PRO A 5 -26.92 -8.96 -9.41
N THR A 6 -26.05 -9.78 -10.02
CA THR A 6 -25.36 -9.44 -11.26
C THR A 6 -26.19 -9.73 -12.52
N ASP A 7 -27.32 -10.43 -12.39
CA ASP A 7 -28.17 -10.79 -13.53
C ASP A 7 -28.96 -9.58 -14.02
N ILE A 8 -29.09 -9.48 -15.33
CA ILE A 8 -29.99 -8.51 -15.98
C ILE A 8 -31.28 -9.25 -16.33
N VAL A 9 -32.37 -8.76 -15.76
CA VAL A 9 -33.69 -9.35 -15.97
C VAL A 9 -34.65 -8.35 -16.60
N SER A 10 -35.48 -8.81 -17.51
CA SER A 10 -36.62 -8.07 -18.05
C SER A 10 -37.94 -8.63 -17.52
N PHE A 11 -38.90 -7.75 -17.40
CA PHE A 11 -40.25 -8.07 -16.89
C PHE A 11 -41.26 -7.70 -17.96
N GLN A 12 -42.25 -8.60 -18.15
CA GLN A 12 -43.46 -8.25 -18.86
C GLN A 12 -44.61 -8.31 -17.87
N GLY A 13 -45.47 -7.32 -17.91
CA GLY A 13 -46.60 -7.22 -16.99
C GLY A 13 -47.76 -6.45 -17.57
N LEU A 14 -48.89 -6.56 -16.93
CA LEU A 14 -50.11 -5.81 -17.22
C LEU A 14 -50.59 -5.17 -15.90
N ASP A 15 -50.79 -3.87 -15.91
CA ASP A 15 -51.09 -3.05 -14.73
C ASP A 15 -50.07 -3.26 -13.62
N SER A 16 -50.44 -3.81 -12.48
CA SER A 16 -49.57 -4.12 -11.34
C SER A 16 -49.15 -5.59 -11.25
N THR A 17 -49.43 -6.39 -12.29
CA THR A 17 -49.17 -7.84 -12.29
C THR A 17 -48.02 -8.17 -13.23
N VAL A 18 -46.95 -8.80 -12.67
CA VAL A 18 -45.85 -9.36 -13.48
C VAL A 18 -46.32 -10.68 -14.08
N LEU A 19 -46.27 -10.78 -15.41
CA LEU A 19 -46.70 -11.96 -16.17
C LEU A 19 -45.50 -12.87 -16.50
N SER A 20 -44.35 -12.28 -16.78
CA SER A 20 -43.14 -13.04 -17.05
C SER A 20 -41.89 -12.31 -16.59
N VAL A 21 -40.85 -13.07 -16.26
CA VAL A 21 -39.50 -12.61 -15.96
C VAL A 21 -38.55 -13.36 -16.86
N THR A 22 -37.72 -12.67 -17.57
CA THR A 22 -36.70 -13.26 -18.45
C THR A 22 -35.32 -12.78 -18.04
N VAL A 23 -34.37 -13.69 -17.88
CA VAL A 23 -32.98 -13.35 -17.66
C VAL A 23 -32.33 -13.06 -19.02
N GLU A 24 -32.06 -11.79 -19.27
CA GLU A 24 -31.43 -11.35 -20.51
C GLU A 24 -29.92 -11.62 -20.46
N LYS A 25 -29.31 -11.39 -19.30
CA LYS A 25 -27.90 -11.64 -19.05
C LYS A 25 -27.77 -12.33 -17.69
N GLY A 26 -27.23 -13.54 -17.68
CA GLY A 26 -27.03 -14.32 -16.48
C GLY A 26 -25.62 -14.14 -15.92
N HIS A 27 -25.29 -14.96 -14.95
CA HIS A 27 -23.97 -14.99 -14.32
C HIS A 27 -23.27 -16.33 -14.52
N GLY A 28 -21.97 -16.32 -14.37
CA GLY A 28 -21.11 -17.48 -14.20
C GLY A 28 -20.11 -17.23 -13.06
N TYR A 29 -19.12 -18.07 -12.98
CA TYR A 29 -18.15 -18.06 -11.89
C TYR A 29 -16.74 -17.93 -12.46
N LEU A 30 -15.93 -17.08 -11.83
CA LEU A 30 -14.52 -16.93 -12.13
C LEU A 30 -13.68 -17.42 -10.94
N ARG A 31 -12.91 -18.49 -11.15
CA ARG A 31 -11.98 -19.03 -10.17
C ARG A 31 -10.57 -18.58 -10.51
N LEU A 32 -9.87 -18.00 -9.55
CA LEU A 32 -8.43 -17.78 -9.65
C LEU A 32 -7.68 -19.05 -9.28
N VAL A 33 -6.59 -19.32 -9.99
CA VAL A 33 -5.66 -20.39 -9.66
C VAL A 33 -4.21 -19.88 -9.79
N ASN A 34 -3.29 -20.52 -9.06
CA ASN A 34 -1.89 -20.13 -8.94
C ASN A 34 -1.72 -18.68 -8.43
N ASP A 35 -2.60 -18.28 -7.52
CA ASP A 35 -2.81 -16.92 -7.02
C ASP A 35 -1.99 -16.59 -5.76
N THR A 36 -1.24 -17.53 -5.19
CA THR A 36 -0.55 -17.42 -3.90
C THR A 36 0.27 -16.13 -3.77
N ASN A 37 0.99 -15.74 -4.83
CA ASN A 37 1.81 -14.51 -4.82
C ASN A 37 0.97 -13.23 -4.91
N PHE A 38 -0.30 -13.33 -5.27
CA PHE A 38 -1.21 -12.20 -5.48
C PHE A 38 -2.24 -12.04 -4.37
N VAL A 39 -2.27 -12.94 -3.38
CA VAL A 39 -3.14 -12.81 -2.20
C VAL A 39 -2.89 -11.48 -1.48
N GLY A 40 -3.96 -10.72 -1.21
CA GLY A 40 -3.89 -9.36 -0.67
C GLY A 40 -3.76 -8.26 -1.72
N GLY A 41 -3.49 -8.60 -2.98
CA GLY A 41 -3.54 -7.70 -4.12
C GLY A 41 -4.97 -7.40 -4.58
N TRP A 42 -5.10 -6.89 -5.79
CA TRP A 42 -6.38 -6.45 -6.36
C TRP A 42 -6.66 -7.14 -7.68
N ILE A 43 -7.92 -7.51 -7.87
CA ILE A 43 -8.49 -7.94 -9.14
C ILE A 43 -9.56 -6.95 -9.56
N GLU A 44 -9.48 -6.51 -10.82
CA GLU A 44 -10.48 -5.68 -11.49
C GLU A 44 -11.02 -6.46 -12.70
N ILE A 45 -12.34 -6.63 -12.77
CA ILE A 45 -13.02 -7.32 -13.86
C ILE A 45 -13.84 -6.31 -14.65
N GLY A 46 -13.42 -6.06 -15.89
CA GLY A 46 -13.96 -4.95 -16.67
C GLY A 46 -13.71 -3.63 -15.94
N GLN A 47 -14.68 -2.73 -15.90
CA GLN A 47 -14.59 -1.45 -15.21
C GLN A 47 -15.56 -1.34 -14.03
N THR A 48 -16.15 -2.45 -13.62
CA THR A 48 -17.31 -2.44 -12.71
C THR A 48 -17.11 -3.22 -11.43
N GLN A 49 -16.20 -4.19 -11.40
CA GLN A 49 -15.99 -5.04 -10.23
C GLN A 49 -14.52 -5.02 -9.82
N ILE A 50 -14.24 -4.48 -8.63
CA ILE A 50 -12.90 -4.43 -8.04
C ILE A 50 -12.97 -5.08 -6.66
N GLN A 51 -12.09 -6.08 -6.41
CA GLN A 51 -12.03 -6.78 -5.12
C GLN A 51 -10.59 -7.11 -4.73
N ARG A 52 -10.39 -7.36 -3.45
CA ARG A 52 -9.12 -7.91 -2.95
C ARG A 52 -9.04 -9.39 -3.26
N ILE A 53 -7.87 -9.82 -3.70
CA ILE A 53 -7.59 -11.23 -3.93
C ILE A 53 -7.44 -11.93 -2.58
N THR A 54 -8.21 -13.01 -2.40
CA THR A 54 -8.15 -13.91 -1.26
C THR A 54 -7.77 -15.30 -1.73
N GLU A 55 -7.31 -16.15 -0.82
CA GLU A 55 -7.04 -17.56 -1.13
C GLU A 55 -8.30 -18.24 -1.69
N ASP A 56 -8.11 -19.13 -2.67
CA ASP A 56 -9.19 -19.92 -3.30
C ASP A 56 -10.35 -19.06 -3.84
N MET A 57 -10.04 -17.88 -4.37
CA MET A 57 -11.01 -16.89 -4.77
C MET A 57 -11.95 -17.40 -5.86
N LEU A 58 -13.26 -17.34 -5.58
CA LEU A 58 -14.33 -17.60 -6.54
C LEU A 58 -15.27 -16.39 -6.61
N LEU A 59 -15.42 -15.83 -7.79
CA LEU A 59 -16.20 -14.63 -8.04
C LEU A 59 -17.44 -14.95 -8.87
N VAL A 60 -18.56 -14.32 -8.52
CA VAL A 60 -19.75 -14.30 -9.38
C VAL A 60 -19.62 -13.11 -10.32
N VAL A 61 -19.69 -13.38 -11.62
CA VAL A 61 -19.48 -12.37 -12.68
C VAL A 61 -20.58 -12.55 -13.72
N ALA A 62 -21.15 -11.46 -14.21
CA ALA A 62 -22.14 -11.53 -15.30
C ALA A 62 -21.52 -12.21 -16.54
N GLU A 63 -22.32 -12.95 -17.30
CA GLU A 63 -21.86 -13.55 -18.54
C GLU A 63 -21.33 -12.50 -19.52
N GLY A 64 -20.23 -12.80 -20.20
CA GLY A 64 -19.61 -11.89 -21.16
C GLY A 64 -18.12 -12.08 -21.29
N SER A 65 -17.50 -11.23 -22.12
CA SER A 65 -16.05 -11.19 -22.29
C SER A 65 -15.50 -10.02 -21.49
N TYR A 66 -14.45 -10.28 -20.69
CA TYR A 66 -13.87 -9.29 -19.80
C TYR A 66 -12.35 -9.26 -19.93
N GLN A 67 -11.83 -8.06 -19.80
CA GLN A 67 -10.43 -7.84 -19.45
C GLN A 67 -10.34 -7.83 -17.94
N VAL A 68 -9.47 -8.67 -17.39
CA VAL A 68 -9.19 -8.79 -15.96
C VAL A 68 -7.82 -8.25 -15.69
N ASN A 69 -7.74 -7.24 -14.85
CA ASN A 69 -6.51 -6.64 -14.39
C ASN A 69 -6.17 -7.17 -12.98
N ILE A 70 -4.97 -7.69 -12.81
CA ILE A 70 -4.43 -8.20 -11.56
C ILE A 70 -3.28 -7.30 -11.14
N SER A 71 -3.25 -6.87 -9.88
CA SER A 71 -2.17 -6.03 -9.38
C SER A 71 -1.83 -6.34 -7.92
N HIS A 72 -0.54 -6.44 -7.63
CA HIS A 72 0.01 -6.57 -6.28
C HIS A 72 1.45 -6.09 -6.24
N ASN A 73 1.82 -5.27 -5.25
CA ASN A 73 3.20 -4.83 -4.99
C ASN A 73 3.97 -4.37 -6.26
N GLY A 74 3.32 -3.57 -7.10
CA GLY A 74 3.93 -3.05 -8.33
C GLY A 74 4.01 -4.05 -9.48
N GLY A 75 3.57 -5.29 -9.29
CA GLY A 75 3.49 -6.31 -10.32
C GLY A 75 2.06 -6.68 -10.68
N GLY A 76 1.92 -7.55 -11.65
CA GLY A 76 0.63 -8.03 -12.14
C GLY A 76 0.55 -8.07 -13.65
N GLY A 77 -0.66 -7.94 -14.17
CA GLY A 77 -0.91 -7.96 -15.61
C GLY A 77 -2.38 -8.03 -15.96
N ILE A 78 -2.62 -8.13 -17.26
CA ILE A 78 -3.97 -8.14 -17.83
C ILE A 78 -4.20 -9.49 -18.50
N LYS A 79 -5.34 -10.09 -18.22
CA LYS A 79 -5.82 -11.34 -18.84
C LYS A 79 -7.20 -11.11 -19.44
N ASN A 80 -7.54 -11.88 -20.45
CA ASN A 80 -8.89 -11.88 -21.03
C ASN A 80 -9.59 -13.18 -20.65
N VAL A 81 -10.86 -13.07 -20.25
CA VAL A 81 -11.69 -14.21 -19.89
C VAL A 81 -13.06 -14.11 -20.55
N ILE A 82 -13.68 -15.27 -20.78
CA ILE A 82 -15.06 -15.38 -21.24
C ILE A 82 -15.83 -16.09 -20.11
N ILE A 83 -16.83 -15.44 -19.60
CA ILE A 83 -17.74 -15.99 -18.58
C ILE A 83 -18.98 -16.47 -19.28
N ASN A 84 -19.24 -17.77 -19.16
CA ASN A 84 -20.47 -18.39 -19.65
C ASN A 84 -21.48 -18.54 -18.52
N ARG A 85 -22.76 -18.51 -18.86
CA ARG A 85 -23.85 -18.64 -17.91
C ARG A 85 -23.80 -19.99 -17.18
N ASN A 86 -23.85 -19.95 -15.84
CA ASN A 86 -23.83 -21.11 -14.94
C ASN A 86 -22.59 -22.01 -15.06
N GLU A 87 -21.50 -21.51 -15.67
CA GLU A 87 -20.25 -22.23 -15.77
C GLU A 87 -19.15 -21.58 -14.92
N GLU A 88 -18.20 -22.41 -14.49
CA GLU A 88 -16.99 -21.96 -13.83
C GLU A 88 -15.88 -21.79 -14.89
N THR A 89 -15.33 -20.58 -14.95
CA THR A 89 -14.16 -20.25 -15.76
C THR A 89 -12.95 -20.14 -14.85
N THR A 90 -11.88 -20.85 -15.16
CA THR A 90 -10.62 -20.77 -14.41
C THR A 90 -9.69 -19.74 -15.05
N LEU A 91 -9.16 -18.84 -14.24
CA LEU A 91 -8.14 -17.87 -14.62
C LEU A 91 -6.83 -18.19 -13.92
N ASP A 92 -5.86 -18.67 -14.70
CA ASP A 92 -4.50 -18.90 -14.22
C ASP A 92 -3.71 -17.59 -14.23
N ILE A 93 -3.17 -17.20 -13.07
CA ILE A 93 -2.36 -15.99 -12.90
C ILE A 93 -0.92 -16.30 -12.45
N GLY A 94 -0.51 -17.57 -12.46
CA GLY A 94 0.82 -18.00 -12.03
C GLY A 94 1.97 -17.54 -12.93
N ASP A 95 1.69 -17.10 -14.16
CA ASP A 95 2.66 -16.51 -15.09
C ASP A 95 2.86 -15.01 -14.91
N LEU A 96 2.02 -14.35 -14.09
CA LEU A 96 2.19 -12.94 -13.76
C LEU A 96 3.36 -12.75 -12.80
N VAL A 97 4.11 -11.67 -12.98
CA VAL A 97 5.34 -11.40 -12.22
C VAL A 97 5.11 -10.21 -11.28
N ILE A 98 5.55 -10.38 -10.04
CA ILE A 98 5.75 -9.28 -9.10
C ILE A 98 7.24 -8.97 -9.13
N PRO A 99 7.67 -7.76 -9.56
CA PRO A 99 9.08 -7.41 -9.57
C PRO A 99 9.60 -7.41 -8.12
N GLU A 100 10.84 -7.87 -7.94
CA GLU A 100 11.51 -7.65 -6.65
C GLU A 100 11.70 -6.15 -6.46
N PRO A 101 11.44 -5.62 -5.24
CA PRO A 101 11.65 -4.21 -4.97
C PRO A 101 13.15 -3.88 -5.13
N GLU A 102 13.42 -2.80 -5.85
CA GLU A 102 14.77 -2.26 -5.94
C GLU A 102 15.28 -1.85 -4.57
N LYS A 103 16.57 -2.03 -4.32
CA LYS A 103 17.21 -1.75 -3.02
C LYS A 103 18.42 -0.88 -3.19
N GLY A 104 18.65 -0.01 -2.20
CA GLY A 104 19.83 0.82 -2.12
C GLY A 104 20.53 0.66 -0.77
N MET A 105 21.84 0.90 -0.76
CA MET A 105 22.64 0.94 0.46
C MET A 105 22.57 2.34 1.05
N VAL A 106 22.28 2.44 2.35
CA VAL A 106 22.25 3.70 3.08
C VAL A 106 23.42 3.73 4.06
N ILE A 107 24.26 4.75 3.93
CA ILE A 107 25.44 4.99 4.77
C ILE A 107 25.10 6.11 5.73
N PHE A 108 25.14 5.83 7.02
CA PHE A 108 24.81 6.80 8.06
C PHE A 108 26.05 7.43 8.68
N THR A 109 25.96 8.75 8.93
CA THR A 109 26.90 9.48 9.79
C THR A 109 26.11 10.10 10.93
N LEU A 110 26.44 9.73 12.18
CA LEU A 110 25.75 10.20 13.38
C LEU A 110 26.60 11.13 14.23
N SER A 111 25.96 12.14 14.80
CA SER A 111 26.51 12.96 15.87
C SER A 111 25.45 13.15 16.97
N PRO A 112 25.65 12.60 18.19
CA PRO A 112 26.79 11.80 18.64
C PRO A 112 26.80 10.39 18.03
N SER A 113 27.98 9.77 17.94
CA SER A 113 28.14 8.41 17.39
C SER A 113 27.50 7.32 18.24
N SER A 114 27.15 7.63 19.50
CA SER A 114 26.45 6.75 20.43
C SER A 114 24.95 6.69 20.21
N ALA A 115 24.42 7.46 19.26
CA ALA A 115 22.99 7.49 19.01
C ALA A 115 22.46 6.14 18.49
N GLU A 116 21.33 5.72 19.02
CA GLU A 116 20.58 4.58 18.53
C GLU A 116 19.68 5.01 17.36
N VAL A 117 19.63 4.18 16.31
CA VAL A 117 18.82 4.44 15.12
C VAL A 117 17.71 3.41 14.98
N TYR A 118 16.54 3.91 14.63
CA TYR A 118 15.37 3.11 14.29
C TYR A 118 14.94 3.50 12.88
N ILE A 119 14.75 2.51 12.03
CA ILE A 119 14.24 2.66 10.67
C ILE A 119 12.91 1.94 10.58
N ASP A 120 11.85 2.66 10.18
CA ASP A 120 10.48 2.16 10.12
C ASP A 120 10.03 1.47 11.44
N GLY A 121 10.49 2.03 12.57
CA GLY A 121 10.19 1.53 13.91
C GLY A 121 11.07 0.36 14.39
N VAL A 122 11.98 -0.15 13.55
CA VAL A 122 12.90 -1.26 13.89
C VAL A 122 14.27 -0.72 14.27
N LYS A 123 14.78 -1.10 15.46
CA LYS A 123 16.15 -0.74 15.88
C LYS A 123 17.15 -1.35 14.91
N THR A 124 17.96 -0.52 14.29
CA THR A 124 18.86 -0.91 13.20
C THR A 124 20.31 -0.58 13.55
N SER A 125 21.21 -1.56 13.36
CA SER A 125 22.64 -1.31 13.43
C SER A 125 23.10 -0.60 12.16
N ILE A 126 23.84 0.49 12.35
CA ILE A 126 24.36 1.33 11.25
C ILE A 126 25.90 1.31 11.18
N VAL A 127 26.53 0.34 11.84
CA VAL A 127 27.99 0.15 11.79
C VAL A 127 28.44 -0.16 10.36
N GLU A 128 27.59 -0.89 9.63
CA GLU A 128 27.74 -1.19 8.20
C GLU A 128 26.62 -0.51 7.41
N PRO A 129 26.78 -0.31 6.09
CA PRO A 129 25.72 0.21 5.25
C PRO A 129 24.45 -0.64 5.36
N VAL A 130 23.31 0.02 5.52
CA VAL A 130 22.00 -0.64 5.68
C VAL A 130 21.33 -0.73 4.30
N THR A 131 20.92 -1.93 3.90
CA THR A 131 20.16 -2.13 2.66
C THR A 131 18.68 -1.88 2.93
N LEU A 132 18.08 -0.92 2.22
CA LEU A 132 16.67 -0.58 2.27
C LEU A 132 16.05 -0.66 0.87
N GLU A 133 14.75 -0.93 0.80
CA GLU A 133 14.00 -0.86 -0.46
C GLU A 133 13.92 0.59 -0.97
N TYR A 134 13.74 0.77 -2.28
CA TYR A 134 13.49 2.11 -2.79
C TYR A 134 12.15 2.62 -2.25
N GLY A 135 12.16 3.85 -1.75
CA GLY A 135 10.99 4.43 -1.12
C GLY A 135 11.35 5.51 -0.09
N ILE A 136 10.38 5.81 0.73
CA ILE A 136 10.52 6.74 1.86
C ILE A 136 10.49 5.93 3.14
N HIS A 137 11.51 6.09 3.98
CA HIS A 137 11.67 5.43 5.25
C HIS A 137 11.67 6.43 6.38
N GLN A 138 11.00 6.12 7.49
CA GLN A 138 11.07 6.92 8.70
C GLN A 138 12.35 6.56 9.47
N LEU A 139 13.14 7.58 9.80
CA LEU A 139 14.31 7.45 10.64
C LEU A 139 14.08 8.17 11.95
N ILE A 140 14.34 7.47 13.07
CA ILE A 140 14.34 8.04 14.41
C ILE A 140 15.71 7.80 15.01
N ALA A 141 16.38 8.85 15.47
CA ALA A 141 17.66 8.76 16.18
C ALA A 141 17.51 9.27 17.62
N LYS A 142 18.09 8.53 18.59
CA LYS A 142 18.02 8.85 20.02
C LYS A 142 19.37 8.65 20.67
N ALA A 143 19.75 9.55 21.58
CA ALA A 143 20.91 9.39 22.45
C ALA A 143 20.64 10.03 23.81
N ASP A 144 21.26 9.49 24.86
CA ASP A 144 21.13 10.05 26.20
C ASP A 144 21.72 11.44 26.26
N GLY A 145 20.98 12.41 26.84
CA GLY A 145 21.35 13.81 26.92
C GLY A 145 21.14 14.61 25.63
N TYR A 146 20.46 14.04 24.64
CA TYR A 146 20.16 14.68 23.36
C TYR A 146 18.66 14.63 23.04
N LYS A 147 18.17 15.63 22.31
CA LYS A 147 16.82 15.65 21.76
C LYS A 147 16.73 14.58 20.66
N SER A 148 15.69 13.75 20.72
CA SER A 148 15.44 12.77 19.66
C SER A 148 15.09 13.46 18.34
N VAL A 149 15.62 12.93 17.24
CA VAL A 149 15.37 13.43 15.88
C VAL A 149 14.51 12.41 15.13
N THR A 150 13.45 12.88 14.49
CA THR A 150 12.64 12.11 13.54
C THR A 150 12.74 12.78 12.18
N GLN A 151 13.13 12.03 11.16
CA GLN A 151 13.19 12.51 9.78
C GLN A 151 12.78 11.41 8.81
N TYR A 152 12.45 11.79 7.58
CA TYR A 152 12.19 10.86 6.48
C TYR A 152 13.36 10.89 5.51
N ILE A 153 13.81 9.69 5.12
CA ILE A 153 14.87 9.50 4.13
C ILE A 153 14.28 8.87 2.88
N ARG A 154 14.75 9.32 1.73
CA ARG A 154 14.37 8.74 0.44
C ARG A 154 15.53 7.90 -0.10
N VAL A 155 15.23 6.64 -0.40
CA VAL A 155 16.14 5.72 -1.10
C VAL A 155 15.65 5.56 -2.52
N ASN A 156 16.37 6.06 -3.51
CA ASN A 156 16.00 6.05 -4.93
C ASN A 156 17.19 5.78 -5.85
N GLN A 157 18.29 5.33 -5.28
CA GLN A 157 19.52 5.01 -6.00
C GLN A 157 20.34 3.99 -5.20
N GLU A 158 21.31 3.36 -5.86
CA GLU A 158 22.12 2.28 -5.29
C GLU A 158 22.84 2.62 -3.99
N SER A 159 23.20 3.89 -3.78
CA SER A 159 23.87 4.35 -2.56
C SER A 159 23.40 5.74 -2.14
N VAL A 160 23.02 5.89 -0.87
CA VAL A 160 22.53 7.13 -0.26
C VAL A 160 23.30 7.41 1.02
N GLY A 161 23.88 8.62 1.16
CA GLY A 161 24.49 9.10 2.40
C GLY A 161 23.46 9.87 3.24
N VAL A 162 23.36 9.55 4.52
CA VAL A 162 22.47 10.22 5.47
C VAL A 162 23.27 10.73 6.66
N ASN A 163 23.21 12.05 6.89
CA ASN A 163 23.84 12.68 8.06
C ASN A 163 22.75 13.05 9.08
N VAL A 164 22.93 12.59 10.32
CA VAL A 164 21.99 12.83 11.42
C VAL A 164 22.75 13.47 12.58
N VAL A 165 22.33 14.67 12.95
CA VAL A 165 22.90 15.41 14.07
C VAL A 165 21.82 15.62 15.12
N LEU A 166 22.09 15.23 16.36
CA LEU A 166 21.18 15.43 17.48
C LEU A 166 21.65 16.64 18.30
N ASP A 167 20.70 17.47 18.71
CA ASP A 167 20.97 18.62 19.58
C ASP A 167 21.04 18.17 21.05
N PRO A 168 22.05 18.60 21.82
CA PRO A 168 22.10 18.31 23.25
C PRO A 168 20.92 18.96 23.98
N ILE A 169 20.39 18.26 24.97
CA ILE A 169 19.44 18.85 25.93
C ILE A 169 20.27 19.79 26.81
N ARG A 170 19.99 21.09 26.74
CA ARG A 170 20.53 22.06 27.67
C ARG A 170 19.58 22.13 28.86
N ASP A 171 20.08 21.88 30.05
CA ASP A 171 19.37 22.19 31.27
C ASP A 171 19.27 23.73 31.31
N GLU A 172 18.06 24.26 31.11
CA GLU A 172 17.77 25.67 31.36
C GLU A 172 17.65 25.89 32.88
N GLU A 173 18.77 25.84 33.58
CA GLU A 173 18.88 26.40 34.92
C GLU A 173 19.90 27.55 34.88
N GLU A 174 19.44 28.76 35.23
CA GLU A 174 20.12 30.04 35.43
C GLU A 174 20.08 31.04 34.27
N GLU A 175 18.90 31.60 34.03
CA GLU A 175 18.77 33.09 33.82
C GLU A 175 17.32 33.54 34.09
N GLU A 176 16.91 33.50 35.35
CA GLU A 176 15.81 34.31 35.83
C GLU A 176 16.37 35.63 36.39
N SER A 177 16.54 36.64 35.54
CA SER A 177 16.32 38.05 35.94
C SER A 177 16.44 38.98 34.71
N SER A 178 15.34 39.37 34.16
CA SER A 178 14.93 40.72 33.81
C SER A 178 13.98 40.74 32.59
N GLU A 179 12.73 41.05 32.98
CA GLU A 179 11.78 41.91 32.28
C GLU A 179 11.27 41.63 30.87
N SER A 180 9.95 41.51 30.87
CA SER A 180 9.00 42.18 29.96
C SER A 180 8.51 41.48 28.72
N SER A 181 7.29 40.96 28.87
CA SER A 181 6.17 41.02 27.89
C SER A 181 6.45 40.71 26.42
N THR A 182 5.86 39.65 25.87
CA THR A 182 4.82 39.72 24.83
C THR A 182 4.69 38.39 24.07
N GLU A 183 3.47 37.88 24.04
CA GLU A 183 2.79 36.98 23.10
C GLU A 183 3.30 35.54 22.84
N PRO A 184 2.35 34.61 22.71
CA PRO A 184 2.65 33.18 22.51
C PRO A 184 2.98 32.86 21.03
N GLU A 185 4.18 32.38 20.77
CA GLU A 185 4.52 31.85 19.48
C GLU A 185 3.94 30.43 19.31
N THR A 186 3.16 30.32 18.26
CA THR A 186 2.65 29.07 17.70
C THR A 186 3.81 28.17 17.29
N THR A 187 3.90 27.00 17.92
CA THR A 187 4.84 25.94 17.52
C THR A 187 4.49 25.44 16.12
N THR A 188 5.28 25.81 15.15
CA THR A 188 5.17 25.24 13.79
C THR A 188 6.21 24.14 13.64
N ASP A 189 5.73 22.90 13.58
CA ASP A 189 6.58 21.74 13.27
C ASP A 189 7.09 21.85 11.83
N TYR A 190 8.39 22.05 11.67
CA TYR A 190 9.04 22.08 10.37
C TYR A 190 9.51 20.66 9.98
N TYR A 191 8.86 20.09 8.98
CA TYR A 191 9.35 18.89 8.33
C TYR A 191 10.38 19.26 7.26
N LYS A 192 11.65 18.89 7.45
CA LYS A 192 12.68 19.02 6.42
C LYS A 192 12.73 17.73 5.60
N VAL A 193 12.39 17.84 4.33
CA VAL A 193 12.62 16.79 3.31
C VAL A 193 13.90 17.14 2.59
N TYR A 194 14.91 16.27 2.64
CA TYR A 194 16.12 16.38 1.85
C TYR A 194 15.96 15.58 0.57
N ILE A 195 16.19 16.22 -0.57
CA ILE A 195 16.15 15.63 -1.91
C ILE A 195 17.55 15.12 -2.26
#